data_f17bab5758d79483547a5489ec550be6
#
_entry.id   f17bab5758d79483547a5489ec550be6
#
_cell.length_a   1.000
_cell.length_b   1.000
_cell.length_c   1.000
_cell.angle_alpha   90.00
_cell.angle_beta   90.00
_cell.angle_gamma   90.00
#
_symmetry.space_group_name_H-M   'P 1'
#
loop_
_entity.id
_entity.type
_entity.pdbx_description
1 polymer ?
#
loop_
_entity_poly.entity_id
_entity_poly.type
_entity_poly.pdbx_seq_one_letter_code
_entity_poly.pdbx_strand_id
1 'polypeptide(L)'
;MNPTHAFTPALIKPIISPDVLESIDIRVGTIERVEDVAKSSKLVKLTVNFGDHTRCILAGMKKERADVKVEIEGKQALFVVNLAAKMMAGETSEGMVFDIGYADGLLPVMAVPEKPIPNGARAG
;
A
#
# COMPACT_ATOMS: atom_id res chain seq x y z
N MET A 1 0.80 27.17 1.86
CA MET A 1 -0.11 27.04 0.72
C MET A 1 -1.05 25.87 0.93
N ASN A 2 -2.32 26.04 0.65
CA ASN A 2 -3.29 24.99 0.82
C ASN A 2 -3.48 24.24 -0.52
N PRO A 3 -2.98 22.99 -0.65
CA PRO A 3 -3.11 22.26 -1.90
C PRO A 3 -4.55 21.93 -2.27
N THR A 4 -5.49 22.03 -1.33
CA THR A 4 -6.89 21.71 -1.61
C THR A 4 -7.58 22.69 -2.53
N HIS A 5 -6.98 23.86 -2.81
CA HIS A 5 -7.55 24.82 -3.75
C HIS A 5 -7.82 24.23 -5.14
N ALA A 6 -6.91 23.36 -5.60
CA ALA A 6 -7.00 22.74 -6.91
C ALA A 6 -7.66 21.35 -6.86
N PHE A 7 -8.03 20.89 -5.69
CA PHE A 7 -8.56 19.54 -5.52
C PHE A 7 -10.08 19.56 -5.35
N THR A 8 -10.75 18.79 -6.20
CA THR A 8 -12.18 18.54 -6.06
C THR A 8 -12.37 17.05 -5.76
N PRO A 9 -12.98 16.71 -4.62
CA PRO A 9 -13.25 15.31 -4.31
C PRO A 9 -14.09 14.63 -5.39
N ALA A 10 -13.79 13.38 -5.69
CA ALA A 10 -14.59 12.59 -6.60
C ALA A 10 -16.01 12.39 -6.06
N LEU A 11 -16.95 12.14 -6.96
CA LEU A 11 -18.31 11.80 -6.57
C LEU A 11 -18.31 10.50 -5.77
N ILE A 12 -19.20 10.41 -4.79
CA ILE A 12 -19.36 9.19 -4.00
C ILE A 12 -19.79 8.06 -4.93
N LYS A 13 -19.14 6.92 -4.79
CA LYS A 13 -19.43 5.72 -5.57
C LYS A 13 -20.83 5.18 -5.25
N PRO A 14 -21.39 4.34 -6.13
CA PRO A 14 -22.68 3.71 -5.85
C PRO A 14 -22.69 2.96 -4.52
N ILE A 15 -23.87 2.92 -3.90
CA ILE A 15 -24.07 2.17 -2.65
C ILE A 15 -23.75 0.69 -2.87
N ILE A 16 -23.04 0.11 -1.92
CA ILE A 16 -22.76 -1.33 -1.88
C ILE A 16 -23.29 -1.93 -0.58
N SER A 17 -23.50 -3.24 -0.56
CA SER A 17 -23.87 -3.93 0.68
C SER A 17 -22.64 -4.10 1.58
N PRO A 18 -22.84 -4.26 2.90
CA PRO A 18 -21.73 -4.60 3.81
C PRO A 18 -20.96 -5.85 3.40
N ASP A 19 -21.62 -6.83 2.80
CA ASP A 19 -20.99 -8.07 2.34
C ASP A 19 -19.92 -7.80 1.28
N VAL A 20 -20.16 -6.85 0.38
CA VAL A 20 -19.18 -6.45 -0.63
C VAL A 20 -17.95 -5.85 0.04
N LEU A 21 -18.15 -4.98 1.03
CA LEU A 21 -17.04 -4.40 1.77
C LEU A 21 -16.26 -5.46 2.53
N GLU A 22 -16.94 -6.39 3.18
CA GLU A 22 -16.32 -7.49 3.93
C GLU A 22 -15.53 -8.47 3.07
N SER A 23 -15.76 -8.49 1.77
CA SER A 23 -15.01 -9.34 0.85
C SER A 23 -13.58 -8.87 0.61
N ILE A 24 -13.26 -7.62 0.98
CA ILE A 24 -11.93 -7.05 0.83
C ILE A 24 -11.14 -7.31 2.11
N ASP A 25 -9.99 -8.01 2.00
CA ASP A 25 -9.15 -8.30 3.15
C ASP A 25 -7.98 -7.31 3.18
N ILE A 26 -8.05 -6.35 4.10
CA ILE A 26 -7.00 -5.35 4.31
C ILE A 26 -6.39 -5.60 5.68
N ARG A 27 -5.05 -5.70 5.71
CA ARG A 27 -4.33 -6.01 6.94
C ARG A 27 -3.18 -5.05 7.19
N VAL A 28 -2.88 -4.89 8.47
CA VAL A 28 -1.68 -4.18 8.91
C VAL A 28 -0.47 -5.08 8.71
N GLY A 29 0.59 -4.53 8.14
CA GLY A 29 1.88 -5.20 8.05
C GLY A 29 3.01 -4.24 8.33
N THR A 30 4.13 -4.76 8.84
CA THR A 30 5.36 -3.98 8.99
C THR A 30 6.23 -4.17 7.76
N ILE A 31 6.66 -3.08 7.17
CA ILE A 31 7.62 -3.10 6.06
C ILE A 31 9.00 -3.35 6.65
N GLU A 32 9.44 -4.61 6.62
CA GLU A 32 10.72 -5.01 7.21
C GLU A 32 11.90 -4.65 6.32
N ARG A 33 11.68 -4.59 5.01
CA ARG A 33 12.75 -4.42 4.04
C ARG A 33 12.24 -3.71 2.80
N VAL A 34 13.03 -2.80 2.30
CA VAL A 34 12.80 -2.12 1.02
C VAL A 34 14.01 -2.38 0.14
N GLU A 35 13.79 -2.99 -1.02
CA GLU A 35 14.83 -3.31 -1.98
C GLU A 35 14.52 -2.70 -3.33
N ASP A 36 15.57 -2.36 -4.07
CA ASP A 36 15.42 -1.85 -5.42
C ASP A 36 15.00 -2.97 -6.38
N VAL A 37 14.20 -2.63 -7.38
CA VAL A 37 13.91 -3.50 -8.51
C VAL A 37 14.64 -2.92 -9.71
N ALA A 38 15.81 -3.47 -10.02
CA ALA A 38 16.70 -2.88 -11.03
C ALA A 38 16.07 -2.76 -12.42
N LYS A 39 15.17 -3.70 -12.77
CA LYS A 39 14.49 -3.70 -14.07
C LYS A 39 13.33 -2.72 -14.18
N SER A 40 13.05 -1.98 -13.12
CA SER A 40 11.95 -1.04 -13.10
C SER A 40 12.41 0.35 -12.67
N SER A 41 11.91 1.38 -13.36
CA SER A 41 12.14 2.78 -12.95
C SER A 41 11.15 3.24 -11.89
N LYS A 42 10.15 2.42 -11.56
CA LYS A 42 9.06 2.78 -10.65
C LYS A 42 8.99 1.92 -9.40
N LEU A 43 9.30 0.62 -9.52
CA LEU A 43 9.02 -0.36 -8.48
C LEU A 43 10.13 -0.49 -7.46
N VAL A 44 9.72 -0.62 -6.20
CA VAL A 44 10.53 -1.17 -5.12
C VAL A 44 9.89 -2.47 -4.66
N LYS A 45 10.68 -3.31 -4.02
CA LYS A 45 10.25 -4.60 -3.47
C LYS A 45 10.20 -4.48 -1.96
N LEU A 46 9.03 -4.71 -1.41
CA LEU A 46 8.79 -4.68 0.02
C LEU A 46 8.70 -6.10 0.56
N THR A 47 9.40 -6.36 1.66
CA THR A 47 9.17 -7.55 2.48
C THR A 47 8.29 -7.11 3.63
N VAL A 48 7.07 -7.64 3.71
CA VAL A 48 6.06 -7.20 4.68
C VAL A 48 5.72 -8.33 5.63
N ASN A 49 5.81 -8.04 6.92
CA ASN A 49 5.48 -8.98 7.99
C ASN A 49 4.02 -8.79 8.41
N PHE A 50 3.21 -9.85 8.26
CA PHE A 50 1.81 -9.86 8.64
C PHE A 50 1.54 -10.63 9.95
N GLY A 51 2.58 -10.88 10.72
CA GLY A 51 2.47 -11.57 12.02
C GLY A 51 2.85 -13.04 11.94
N ASP A 52 2.08 -13.81 11.21
CA ASP A 52 2.30 -15.27 11.07
C ASP A 52 3.01 -15.62 9.75
N HIS A 53 3.22 -14.68 8.86
CA HIS A 53 3.94 -14.89 7.59
C HIS A 53 4.43 -13.57 7.04
N THR A 54 5.30 -13.65 6.04
CA THR A 54 5.76 -12.48 5.28
C THR A 54 5.36 -12.64 3.82
N ARG A 55 5.23 -11.50 3.14
CA ARG A 55 4.96 -11.44 1.71
C ARG A 55 5.88 -10.49 1.01
N CYS A 56 6.10 -10.76 -0.27
CA CYS A 56 6.75 -9.83 -1.18
C CYS A 56 5.68 -8.97 -1.84
N ILE A 57 5.77 -7.66 -1.72
CA ILE A 57 4.83 -6.73 -2.34
C ILE A 57 5.62 -5.70 -3.14
N LEU A 58 5.31 -5.59 -4.42
CA LEU A 58 5.93 -4.59 -5.29
C LEU A 58 5.09 -3.33 -5.31
N ALA A 59 5.73 -2.18 -5.24
CA ALA A 59 5.04 -0.90 -5.18
C ALA A 59 5.75 0.16 -6.01
N GLY A 60 4.98 0.95 -6.73
CA GLY A 60 5.50 1.99 -7.62
C GLY A 60 5.87 3.26 -6.87
N MET A 61 6.83 3.19 -5.98
CA MET A 61 7.17 4.28 -5.05
C MET A 61 8.43 5.06 -5.40
N LYS A 62 9.24 4.60 -6.36
CA LYS A 62 10.54 5.24 -6.65
C LYS A 62 10.44 6.71 -7.01
N LYS A 63 9.38 7.09 -7.72
CA LYS A 63 9.20 8.47 -8.17
C LYS A 63 8.36 9.31 -7.22
N GLU A 64 7.86 8.70 -6.15
CA GLU A 64 6.98 9.36 -5.20
C GLU A 64 7.72 9.87 -3.98
N ARG A 65 8.92 9.36 -3.72
CA ARG A 65 9.71 9.66 -2.53
C ARG A 65 11.16 9.90 -2.89
N ALA A 66 11.81 10.77 -2.12
CA ALA A 66 13.23 11.05 -2.32
C ALA A 66 14.08 9.81 -1.98
N ASP A 67 13.76 9.12 -0.92
CA ASP A 67 14.44 7.88 -0.50
C ASP A 67 13.42 6.94 0.14
N VAL A 68 12.94 5.98 -0.64
CA VAL A 68 11.89 5.07 -0.21
C VAL A 68 12.29 4.29 1.03
N LYS A 69 13.51 3.73 1.02
CA LYS A 69 13.99 2.92 2.14
C LYS A 69 14.01 3.70 3.45
N VAL A 70 14.56 4.90 3.43
CA VAL A 70 14.64 5.76 4.63
C VAL A 70 13.24 6.16 5.10
N GLU A 71 12.34 6.43 4.17
CA GLU A 71 11.02 6.96 4.51
C GLU A 71 10.05 5.93 5.04
N ILE A 72 10.12 4.68 4.58
CA ILE A 72 9.08 3.69 4.91
C ILE A 72 9.58 2.41 5.56
N GLU A 73 10.87 2.07 5.50
CA GLU A 73 11.36 0.83 6.12
C GLU A 73 11.17 0.88 7.62
N GLY A 74 10.62 -0.20 8.18
CA GLY A 74 10.30 -0.30 9.60
C GLY A 74 8.91 0.21 9.99
N LYS A 75 8.20 0.83 9.06
CA LYS A 75 6.87 1.38 9.35
C LYS A 75 5.76 0.38 9.09
N GLN A 76 4.66 0.54 9.83
CA GLN A 76 3.43 -0.18 9.57
C GLN A 76 2.60 0.55 8.54
N ALA A 77 1.91 -0.22 7.70
CA ALA A 77 0.95 0.31 6.74
C ALA A 77 -0.15 -0.72 6.51
N LEU A 78 -1.17 -0.33 5.74
CA LEU A 78 -2.27 -1.20 5.36
C LEU A 78 -2.00 -1.78 3.97
N PHE A 79 -2.38 -3.05 3.79
CA PHE A 79 -2.18 -3.78 2.54
C PHE A 79 -3.43 -4.59 2.21
N VAL A 80 -3.80 -4.62 0.94
CA VAL A 80 -4.83 -5.53 0.44
C VAL A 80 -4.16 -6.88 0.18
N VAL A 81 -4.62 -7.93 0.84
CA VAL A 81 -3.93 -9.22 0.86
C VAL A 81 -4.66 -10.33 0.10
N ASN A 82 -5.92 -10.16 -0.24
CA ASN A 82 -6.67 -11.18 -0.97
C ASN A 82 -6.81 -10.88 -2.47
N LEU A 83 -5.72 -10.43 -3.06
CA LEU A 83 -5.59 -10.30 -4.51
C LEU A 83 -4.75 -11.44 -5.05
N ALA A 84 -5.04 -11.88 -6.28
CA ALA A 84 -4.18 -12.85 -6.95
C ALA A 84 -2.76 -12.30 -7.10
N ALA A 85 -1.77 -13.16 -6.90
CA ALA A 85 -0.38 -12.78 -7.09
C ALA A 85 -0.16 -12.31 -8.54
N LYS A 86 0.68 -11.29 -8.72
CA LYS A 86 0.92 -10.66 -10.01
C LYS A 86 2.41 -10.57 -10.29
N MET A 87 2.79 -10.98 -11.50
CA MET A 87 4.16 -10.84 -11.98
C MET A 87 4.39 -9.40 -12.48
N MET A 88 5.44 -8.76 -11.97
CA MET A 88 5.81 -7.40 -12.33
C MET A 88 7.34 -7.29 -12.40
N ALA A 89 7.88 -6.85 -13.55
CA ALA A 89 9.33 -6.68 -13.74
C ALA A 89 10.15 -7.92 -13.34
N GLY A 90 9.62 -9.11 -13.60
CA GLY A 90 10.29 -10.38 -13.28
C GLY A 90 10.15 -10.84 -11.83
N GLU A 91 9.41 -10.13 -11.01
CA GLU A 91 9.17 -10.47 -9.60
C GLU A 91 7.68 -10.69 -9.36
N THR A 92 7.35 -11.45 -8.33
CA THR A 92 5.95 -11.74 -7.99
C THR A 92 5.50 -10.87 -6.81
N SER A 93 4.42 -10.11 -7.00
CA SER A 93 3.78 -9.34 -5.94
C SER A 93 2.60 -10.11 -5.35
N GLU A 94 2.58 -10.24 -4.04
CA GLU A 94 1.59 -11.02 -3.31
C GLU A 94 0.57 -10.15 -2.54
N GLY A 95 0.33 -8.97 -3.03
CA GLY A 95 -0.59 -8.03 -2.42
C GLY A 95 -0.37 -6.64 -2.95
N MET A 96 -1.04 -5.67 -2.34
CA MET A 96 -0.99 -4.27 -2.79
C MET A 96 -0.96 -3.33 -1.60
N VAL A 97 -0.10 -2.33 -1.66
CA VAL A 97 -0.13 -1.22 -0.69
C VAL A 97 -1.47 -0.50 -0.83
N PHE A 98 -2.14 -0.28 0.29
CA PHE A 98 -3.36 0.51 0.32
C PHE A 98 -2.96 1.98 0.45
N ASP A 99 -2.94 2.69 -0.66
CA ASP A 99 -2.52 4.08 -0.69
C ASP A 99 -3.69 5.05 -0.57
N ILE A 100 -3.35 6.32 -0.39
CA ILE A 100 -4.31 7.42 -0.39
C ILE A 100 -3.82 8.43 -1.42
N GLY A 101 -4.68 8.74 -2.39
CA GLY A 101 -4.47 9.83 -3.32
C GLY A 101 -4.13 9.43 -4.74
N TYR A 102 -3.63 8.22 -5.00
CA TYR A 102 -3.25 7.81 -6.34
C TYR A 102 -4.40 7.93 -7.34
N ALA A 103 -5.58 7.44 -6.96
CA ALA A 103 -6.76 7.47 -7.83
C ALA A 103 -7.24 8.89 -8.15
N ASP A 104 -6.86 9.85 -7.31
CA ASP A 104 -7.24 11.25 -7.48
C ASP A 104 -6.12 12.09 -8.14
N GLY A 105 -5.06 11.44 -8.61
CA GLY A 105 -3.93 12.12 -9.24
C GLY A 105 -3.06 12.91 -8.26
N LEU A 106 -3.18 12.65 -6.97
CA LEU A 106 -2.35 13.26 -5.94
C LEU A 106 -1.08 12.43 -5.74
N LEU A 107 -0.04 13.05 -5.18
CA LEU A 107 1.15 12.31 -4.77
C LEU A 107 0.72 11.34 -3.66
N PRO A 108 0.80 10.01 -3.88
CA PRO A 108 0.22 9.05 -2.95
C PRO A 108 0.97 8.98 -1.63
N VAL A 109 0.22 8.70 -0.58
CA VAL A 109 0.76 8.36 0.73
C VAL A 109 0.17 7.02 1.16
N MET A 110 0.84 6.34 2.10
CA MET A 110 0.33 5.08 2.62
C MET A 110 -0.79 5.33 3.62
N ALA A 111 -1.79 4.44 3.64
CA ALA A 111 -2.72 4.37 4.75
C ALA A 111 -2.00 3.67 5.91
N VAL A 112 -1.97 4.30 7.07
CA VAL A 112 -1.22 3.79 8.23
C VAL A 112 -2.11 3.77 9.46
N PRO A 113 -1.86 2.85 10.43
CA PRO A 113 -2.56 2.90 11.71
C PRO A 113 -2.11 4.14 12.50
N GLU A 114 -3.00 4.71 13.30
CA GLU A 114 -2.68 5.91 14.07
C GLU A 114 -1.65 5.65 15.17
N LYS A 115 -1.47 4.41 15.57
CA LYS A 115 -0.46 3.97 16.54
C LYS A 115 -0.14 2.50 16.27
N PRO A 116 0.97 1.99 16.82
CA PRO A 116 1.34 0.58 16.61
C PRO A 116 0.21 -0.36 17.03
N ILE A 117 0.02 -1.39 16.21
CA ILE A 117 -1.00 -2.42 16.39
C ILE A 117 -0.41 -3.75 15.91
N PRO A 118 -0.86 -4.91 16.40
CA PRO A 118 -0.30 -6.19 15.94
C PRO A 118 -0.38 -6.38 14.44
N ASN A 119 0.73 -6.85 13.85
CA ASN A 119 0.75 -7.21 12.43
C ASN A 119 -0.28 -8.29 12.16
N GLY A 120 -0.96 -8.21 11.02
CA GLY A 120 -2.04 -9.12 10.67
C GLY A 120 -3.41 -8.67 11.15
N ALA A 121 -3.51 -7.62 11.95
CA ALA A 121 -4.80 -7.06 12.34
C ALA A 121 -5.55 -6.58 11.10
N ARG A 122 -6.85 -6.86 11.07
CA ARG A 122 -7.70 -6.51 9.92
C ARG A 122 -8.25 -5.10 10.04
N ALA A 123 -8.32 -4.41 8.92
CA ALA A 123 -9.01 -3.14 8.81
C ALA A 123 -10.44 -3.38 8.33
N GLY A 124 -11.39 -2.75 8.99
CA GLY A 124 -12.81 -2.88 8.64
C GLY A 124 -13.61 -3.89 9.42
#